data_42f9f48b39c8d096ef0788d4cf65bbdd
#
_entry.id   42f9f48b39c8d096ef0788d4cf65bbdd
#
_cell.length_a   1.000
_cell.length_b   1.000
_cell.length_c   1.000
_cell.angle_alpha   90.00
_cell.angle_beta   90.00
_cell.angle_gamma   90.00
#
_symmetry.space_group_name_H-M   'P 1'
#
loop_
_entity.id
_entity.type
_entity.pdbx_description
1 polymer ?
#
loop_
_entity_poly.entity_id
_entity_poly.type
_entity_poly.pdbx_seq_one_letter_code
_entity_poly.pdbx_strand_id
1 'polypeptide(L)'
;MLQQSRDREIFQMKPLPYTEGTLFAIPLRPCGYGVGLVARMAPKGKIILVYLFCSKHLHLPNADELSDISPDNATRRLRCGDLGLINGKWTIIGKMKVWEAERWPTPDFVHKDSLSNRILIREYSDTDPSRLDRQYSRAASAADLEPDGLHGYEAVESILTKQLNPKD
;
A
#
# COMPACT_ATOMS: atom_id res chain seq x y z
N MET A 1 -23.47 37.66 35.18
CA MET A 1 -23.64 36.34 34.51
C MET A 1 -22.68 36.28 33.34
N LEU A 2 -21.57 35.58 33.53
CA LEU A 2 -20.56 35.42 32.51
C LEU A 2 -20.91 34.15 31.72
N GLN A 3 -21.36 34.33 30.48
CA GLN A 3 -21.62 33.30 29.53
C GLN A 3 -20.28 32.87 28.91
N GLN A 4 -19.74 31.80 29.43
CA GLN A 4 -18.57 31.15 28.79
C GLN A 4 -19.01 30.50 27.49
N SER A 5 -18.76 31.20 26.40
CA SER A 5 -18.74 30.58 25.06
C SER A 5 -17.57 29.61 25.04
N ARG A 6 -17.87 28.32 25.16
CA ARG A 6 -16.93 27.26 24.85
C ARG A 6 -16.81 27.23 23.32
N ASP A 7 -15.79 27.88 22.82
CA ASP A 7 -15.31 27.66 21.48
C ASP A 7 -14.83 26.21 21.42
N ARG A 8 -15.70 25.34 20.88
CA ARG A 8 -15.30 24.04 20.41
C ARG A 8 -14.41 24.29 19.21
N GLU A 9 -13.10 24.30 19.41
CA GLU A 9 -12.16 24.10 18.34
C GLU A 9 -12.57 22.81 17.64
N ILE A 10 -13.26 22.95 16.53
CA ILE A 10 -13.48 21.87 15.59
C ILE A 10 -12.09 21.57 15.04
N PHE A 11 -11.47 20.52 15.55
CA PHE A 11 -10.25 19.95 14.97
C PHE A 11 -10.60 19.55 13.54
N GLN A 12 -10.41 20.44 12.59
CA GLN A 12 -10.47 20.12 11.18
C GLN A 12 -9.33 19.14 10.90
N MET A 13 -9.66 17.87 10.80
CA MET A 13 -8.71 16.86 10.34
C MET A 13 -8.23 17.29 8.96
N LYS A 14 -6.90 17.52 8.84
CA LYS A 14 -6.29 17.84 7.56
C LYS A 14 -6.61 16.73 6.56
N PRO A 15 -7.12 17.03 5.36
CA PRO A 15 -7.44 16.01 4.38
C PRO A 15 -6.20 15.23 4.00
N LEU A 16 -6.37 13.92 3.73
CA LEU A 16 -5.28 13.07 3.28
C LEU A 16 -4.83 13.49 1.88
N PRO A 17 -3.51 13.46 1.58
CA PRO A 17 -3.00 13.86 0.27
C PRO A 17 -3.25 12.83 -0.84
N TYR A 18 -3.82 11.70 -0.51
CA TYR A 18 -4.05 10.59 -1.42
C TYR A 18 -5.48 10.02 -1.28
N THR A 19 -5.89 9.30 -2.30
CA THR A 19 -7.11 8.49 -2.33
C THR A 19 -6.83 7.15 -3.00
N GLU A 20 -7.80 6.26 -3.05
CA GLU A 20 -7.73 5.09 -3.92
C GLU A 20 -7.49 5.52 -5.38
N GLY A 21 -6.65 4.80 -6.09
CA GLY A 21 -6.24 5.13 -7.45
C GLY A 21 -5.05 6.10 -7.55
N THR A 22 -4.55 6.62 -6.44
CA THR A 22 -3.35 7.47 -6.43
C THR A 22 -2.12 6.69 -6.84
N LEU A 23 -1.36 7.23 -7.80
CA LEU A 23 -0.06 6.74 -8.25
C LEU A 23 1.05 7.54 -7.56
N PHE A 24 2.06 6.83 -7.12
CA PHE A 24 3.19 7.44 -6.43
C PHE A 24 4.52 6.77 -6.79
N ALA A 25 5.59 7.54 -6.67
CA ALA A 25 6.95 7.08 -6.91
C ALA A 25 7.64 6.77 -5.57
N ILE A 26 8.34 5.65 -5.54
CA ILE A 26 9.11 5.16 -4.39
C ILE A 26 10.58 5.27 -4.72
N PRO A 27 11.38 6.01 -3.92
CA PRO A 27 12.81 6.11 -4.15
C PRO A 27 13.50 4.76 -3.91
N LEU A 28 14.38 4.39 -4.83
CA LEU A 28 15.18 3.18 -4.77
C LEU A 28 16.62 3.51 -4.39
N ARG A 29 17.31 2.55 -3.82
CA ARG A 29 18.74 2.68 -3.49
C ARG A 29 19.58 1.79 -4.42
N PRO A 30 20.69 2.28 -4.98
CA PRO A 30 21.28 3.62 -4.78
C PRO A 30 20.64 4.71 -5.62
N CYS A 31 19.81 4.37 -6.60
CA CYS A 31 19.21 5.36 -7.51
C CYS A 31 17.91 4.86 -8.14
N GLY A 32 17.15 5.79 -8.69
CA GLY A 32 15.94 5.52 -9.44
C GLY A 32 14.68 5.47 -8.57
N TYR A 33 13.57 5.17 -9.23
CA TYR A 33 12.24 5.13 -8.66
C TYR A 33 11.51 3.88 -9.10
N GLY A 34 10.76 3.29 -8.17
CA GLY A 34 9.68 2.36 -8.48
C GLY A 34 8.33 3.08 -8.44
N VAL A 35 7.29 2.40 -8.85
CA VAL A 35 5.92 2.93 -8.87
C VAL A 35 5.01 2.07 -8.02
N GLY A 36 4.14 2.73 -7.27
CA GLY A 36 3.08 2.11 -6.50
C GLY A 36 1.72 2.76 -6.77
N LEU A 37 0.68 2.02 -6.47
CA LEU A 37 -0.72 2.43 -6.57
C LEU A 37 -1.41 2.16 -5.24
N VAL A 38 -2.15 3.14 -4.74
CA VAL A 38 -3.05 2.95 -3.59
C VAL A 38 -4.32 2.25 -4.07
N ALA A 39 -4.47 0.97 -3.72
CA ALA A 39 -5.65 0.18 -4.10
C ALA A 39 -6.77 0.25 -3.07
N ARG A 40 -6.42 0.32 -1.79
CA ARG A 40 -7.36 0.49 -0.67
C ARG A 40 -6.73 1.40 0.38
N MET A 41 -7.58 2.05 1.14
CA MET A 41 -7.16 2.86 2.28
C MET A 41 -8.13 2.68 3.45
N ALA A 42 -7.60 2.70 4.66
CA ALA A 42 -8.43 2.74 5.85
C ALA A 42 -9.24 4.05 5.89
N PRO A 43 -10.45 4.08 6.47
CA PRO A 43 -11.33 5.25 6.45
C PRO A 43 -10.71 6.54 7.01
N LYS A 44 -9.79 6.40 7.96
CA LYS A 44 -9.06 7.54 8.56
C LYS A 44 -7.60 7.63 8.10
N GLY A 45 -7.22 6.91 7.05
CA GLY A 45 -5.83 6.78 6.63
C GLY A 45 -5.01 5.87 7.55
N LYS A 46 -3.72 6.09 7.61
CA LYS A 46 -2.67 5.36 8.33
C LYS A 46 -2.27 4.03 7.69
N ILE A 47 -3.22 3.22 7.24
CA ILE A 47 -2.95 1.93 6.61
C ILE A 47 -3.57 1.90 5.23
N ILE A 48 -2.79 1.44 4.27
CA ILE A 48 -3.15 1.33 2.87
C ILE A 48 -2.75 -0.05 2.33
N LEU A 49 -3.46 -0.49 1.30
CA LEU A 49 -3.06 -1.59 0.44
C LEU A 49 -2.46 -0.99 -0.83
N VAL A 50 -1.24 -1.37 -1.14
CA VAL A 50 -0.54 -0.89 -2.33
C VAL A 50 -0.22 -2.02 -3.28
N TYR A 51 -0.34 -1.73 -4.56
CA TYR A 51 0.19 -2.54 -5.66
C TYR A 51 1.51 -1.94 -6.09
N LEU A 52 2.57 -2.76 -6.16
CA LEU A 52 3.91 -2.35 -6.58
C LEU A 52 4.24 -2.96 -7.93
N PHE A 53 4.87 -2.17 -8.79
CA PHE A 53 5.17 -2.54 -10.17
C PHE A 53 6.66 -2.76 -10.41
N CYS A 54 7.00 -3.58 -11.37
CA CYS A 54 8.36 -4.04 -11.65
C CYS A 54 9.20 -3.05 -12.50
N SER A 55 8.63 -1.94 -12.93
CA SER A 55 9.35 -0.98 -13.76
C SER A 55 10.20 -0.03 -12.92
N LYS A 56 11.49 0.08 -13.27
CA LYS A 56 12.41 1.05 -12.69
C LYS A 56 12.52 2.27 -13.60
N HIS A 57 12.45 3.43 -13.00
CA HIS A 57 12.62 4.72 -13.67
C HIS A 57 13.87 5.43 -13.12
N LEU A 58 14.72 5.93 -13.98
CA LEU A 58 15.93 6.65 -13.57
C LEU A 58 15.60 8.05 -13.05
N HIS A 59 14.56 8.66 -13.58
CA HIS A 59 14.03 9.96 -13.19
C HIS A 59 12.63 9.81 -12.62
N LEU A 60 12.17 10.79 -11.87
CA LEU A 60 10.81 10.81 -11.33
C LEU A 60 9.79 10.70 -12.49
N PRO A 61 9.03 9.60 -12.58
CA PRO A 61 8.06 9.42 -13.65
C PRO A 61 6.84 10.33 -13.46
N ASN A 62 6.18 10.64 -14.57
CA ASN A 62 4.86 11.26 -14.59
C ASN A 62 3.80 10.16 -14.82
N ALA A 63 2.63 10.28 -14.22
CA ALA A 63 1.54 9.32 -14.41
C ALA A 63 1.17 9.12 -15.88
N ASP A 64 1.23 10.17 -16.71
CA ASP A 64 0.92 10.10 -18.14
C ASP A 64 1.94 9.30 -18.96
N GLU A 65 3.14 9.09 -18.44
CA GLU A 65 4.21 8.29 -19.05
C GLU A 65 4.10 6.79 -18.73
N LEU A 66 3.20 6.42 -17.83
CA LEU A 66 3.04 5.05 -17.36
C LEU A 66 1.99 4.33 -18.21
N SER A 67 2.44 3.42 -19.09
CA SER A 67 1.57 2.66 -19.98
C SER A 67 1.11 1.31 -19.40
N ASP A 68 1.86 0.76 -18.45
CA ASP A 68 1.73 -0.64 -18.02
C ASP A 68 1.13 -0.80 -16.61
N ILE A 69 0.32 0.16 -16.17
CA ILE A 69 -0.32 0.10 -14.86
C ILE A 69 -1.60 -0.74 -14.95
N SER A 70 -1.44 -2.02 -14.66
CA SER A 70 -2.55 -2.98 -14.57
C SER A 70 -2.36 -3.92 -13.39
N PRO A 71 -3.42 -4.54 -12.86
CA PRO A 71 -3.31 -5.50 -11.77
C PRO A 71 -2.36 -6.66 -12.09
N ASP A 72 -2.33 -7.11 -13.34
CA ASP A 72 -1.50 -8.24 -13.79
C ASP A 72 -0.01 -7.91 -13.81
N ASN A 73 0.35 -6.64 -13.95
CA ASN A 73 1.74 -6.19 -13.96
C ASN A 73 2.29 -5.87 -12.56
N ALA A 74 1.46 -5.96 -11.54
CA ALA A 74 1.91 -5.79 -10.17
C ALA A 74 2.71 -7.02 -9.71
N THR A 75 3.87 -6.77 -9.15
CA THR A 75 4.75 -7.83 -8.64
C THR A 75 4.56 -8.10 -7.16
N ARG A 76 4.13 -7.12 -6.41
CA ARG A 76 3.83 -7.23 -4.98
C ARG A 76 2.54 -6.47 -4.65
N ARG A 77 1.85 -6.98 -3.65
CA ARG A 77 0.64 -6.37 -3.07
C ARG A 77 0.82 -6.38 -1.56
N LEU A 78 1.01 -5.21 -0.97
CA LEU A 78 1.40 -5.09 0.43
C LEU A 78 0.42 -4.22 1.20
N ARG A 79 0.19 -4.58 2.45
CA ARG A 79 -0.40 -3.67 3.43
C ARG A 79 0.73 -2.89 4.10
N CYS A 80 0.63 -1.59 4.12
CA CYS A 80 1.67 -0.75 4.70
C CYS A 80 1.08 0.52 5.35
N GLY A 81 1.91 1.20 6.15
CA GLY A 81 1.61 2.53 6.62
C GLY A 81 1.68 3.56 5.49
N ASP A 82 0.93 4.64 5.64
CA ASP A 82 0.84 5.72 4.66
C ASP A 82 1.88 6.84 4.86
N LEU A 83 2.76 6.69 5.83
CA LEU A 83 3.65 7.76 6.27
C LEU A 83 4.55 8.30 5.14
N GLY A 84 4.96 7.45 4.22
CA GLY A 84 5.73 7.87 3.04
C GLY A 84 4.97 8.85 2.14
N LEU A 85 3.66 8.69 2.01
CA LEU A 85 2.79 9.63 1.30
C LEU A 85 2.54 10.91 2.11
N ILE A 86 2.31 10.78 3.42
CA ILE A 86 2.05 11.90 4.31
C ILE A 86 3.25 12.85 4.42
N ASN A 87 4.46 12.31 4.55
CA ASN A 87 5.69 13.11 4.69
C ASN A 87 6.33 13.55 3.37
N GLY A 88 5.76 13.14 2.23
CA GLY A 88 6.23 13.49 0.90
C GLY A 88 7.46 12.73 0.42
N LYS A 89 7.95 11.74 1.16
CA LYS A 89 9.06 10.88 0.70
C LYS A 89 8.67 10.00 -0.48
N TRP A 90 7.43 9.60 -0.53
CA TRP A 90 6.82 9.01 -1.72
C TRP A 90 6.08 10.11 -2.47
N THR A 91 6.63 10.50 -3.60
CA THR A 91 6.06 11.57 -4.41
C THR A 91 4.81 11.10 -5.13
N ILE A 92 3.69 11.79 -4.92
CA ILE A 92 2.47 11.55 -5.69
C ILE A 92 2.70 12.06 -7.10
N ILE A 93 2.54 11.18 -8.09
CA ILE A 93 2.79 11.47 -9.51
C ILE A 93 1.52 11.60 -10.34
N GLY A 94 0.38 11.28 -9.77
CA GLY A 94 -0.92 11.40 -10.41
C GLY A 94 -1.95 10.42 -9.88
N LYS A 95 -2.98 10.20 -10.66
CA LYS A 95 -4.06 9.26 -10.37
C LYS A 95 -4.40 8.45 -11.61
N MET A 96 -4.96 7.27 -11.41
CA MET A 96 -5.57 6.51 -12.49
C MET A 96 -6.67 7.36 -13.15
N LYS A 97 -6.67 7.44 -14.48
CA LYS A 97 -7.68 8.19 -15.25
C LYS A 97 -9.07 7.63 -15.06
N VAL A 98 -9.18 6.31 -14.98
CA VAL A 98 -10.40 5.56 -14.66
C VAL A 98 -10.10 4.68 -13.47
N TRP A 99 -10.77 4.90 -12.37
CA TRP A 99 -10.62 4.10 -11.17
C TRP A 99 -11.81 3.16 -11.00
N GLU A 100 -11.52 1.87 -11.05
CA GLU A 100 -12.47 0.78 -10.84
C GLU A 100 -11.88 -0.14 -9.76
N ALA A 101 -12.32 0.03 -8.52
CA ALA A 101 -11.77 -0.66 -7.36
C ALA A 101 -11.83 -2.19 -7.50
N GLU A 102 -12.86 -2.70 -8.16
CA GLU A 102 -13.08 -4.14 -8.39
C GLU A 102 -11.99 -4.79 -9.23
N ARG A 103 -11.30 -4.03 -10.07
CA ARG A 103 -10.16 -4.51 -10.86
C ARG A 103 -8.89 -4.68 -10.03
N TRP A 104 -8.86 -4.14 -8.82
CA TRP A 104 -7.73 -4.12 -7.90
C TRP A 104 -8.11 -4.77 -6.57
N PRO A 105 -8.41 -6.07 -6.54
CA PRO A 105 -8.93 -6.73 -5.36
C PRO A 105 -7.90 -6.76 -4.22
N THR A 106 -8.40 -6.82 -2.99
CA THR A 106 -7.56 -7.14 -1.84
C THR A 106 -7.18 -8.62 -1.91
N PRO A 107 -5.88 -8.96 -1.97
CA PRO A 107 -5.45 -10.34 -2.01
C PRO A 107 -5.62 -11.00 -0.64
N ASP A 108 -5.66 -12.33 -0.64
CA ASP A 108 -5.44 -13.11 0.56
C ASP A 108 -3.97 -13.09 0.93
N PHE A 109 -3.68 -13.09 2.23
CA PHE A 109 -2.33 -13.14 2.76
C PHE A 109 -2.07 -14.44 3.48
N VAL A 110 -0.82 -14.88 3.52
CA VAL A 110 -0.42 -16.06 4.25
C VAL A 110 0.38 -15.70 5.49
N HIS A 111 0.03 -16.31 6.61
CA HIS A 111 0.80 -16.23 7.85
C HIS A 111 1.19 -17.64 8.29
N LYS A 112 2.49 -17.84 8.53
CA LYS A 112 2.98 -19.06 9.16
C LYS A 112 3.12 -18.83 10.66
N ASP A 113 2.33 -19.56 11.44
CA ASP A 113 2.44 -19.52 12.88
C ASP A 113 3.72 -20.23 13.33
N SER A 114 4.62 -19.50 13.97
CA SER A 114 5.93 -19.99 14.41
C SER A 114 5.85 -21.04 15.52
N LEU A 115 4.77 -21.06 16.30
CA LEU A 115 4.59 -21.98 17.41
C LEU A 115 4.01 -23.32 16.95
N SER A 116 3.03 -23.31 16.08
CA SER A 116 2.31 -24.50 15.62
C SER A 116 2.74 -25.01 14.25
N ASN A 117 3.58 -24.25 13.50
CA ASN A 117 3.89 -24.45 12.09
C ASN A 117 2.65 -24.49 11.17
N ARG A 118 1.50 -24.03 11.65
CA ARG A 118 0.30 -23.98 10.84
C ARG A 118 0.38 -22.83 9.84
N ILE A 119 -0.16 -23.10 8.66
CA ILE A 119 -0.34 -22.07 7.62
C ILE A 119 -1.75 -21.51 7.76
N LEU A 120 -1.83 -20.20 7.98
CA LEU A 120 -3.06 -19.47 8.12
C LEU A 120 -3.25 -18.55 6.92
N ILE A 121 -4.46 -18.55 6.36
CA ILE A 121 -4.85 -17.59 5.35
C ILE A 121 -5.61 -16.46 6.04
N ARG A 122 -5.24 -15.23 5.74
CA ARG A 122 -5.85 -14.01 6.30
C ARG A 122 -6.49 -13.19 5.21
N GLU A 123 -7.79 -12.95 5.38
CA GLU A 123 -8.60 -12.13 4.48
C GLU A 123 -8.90 -10.80 5.18
N TYR A 124 -8.46 -9.70 4.57
CA TYR A 124 -8.72 -8.35 5.05
C TYR A 124 -9.89 -7.73 4.33
N SER A 125 -10.55 -6.77 4.98
CA SER A 125 -11.68 -6.05 4.42
C SER A 125 -11.30 -5.27 3.15
N ASP A 126 -12.15 -5.31 2.14
CA ASP A 126 -12.01 -4.49 0.94
C ASP A 126 -12.23 -2.98 1.19
N THR A 127 -12.86 -2.62 2.30
CA THR A 127 -13.12 -1.23 2.65
C THR A 127 -12.17 -0.69 3.73
N ASP A 128 -11.43 -1.59 4.37
CA ASP A 128 -10.50 -1.22 5.43
C ASP A 128 -9.34 -2.23 5.52
N PRO A 129 -8.19 -1.93 4.91
CA PRO A 129 -7.04 -2.84 4.91
C PRO A 129 -6.40 -3.05 6.29
N SER A 130 -6.84 -2.33 7.31
CA SER A 130 -6.43 -2.56 8.69
C SER A 130 -7.25 -3.64 9.41
N ARG A 131 -8.42 -4.01 8.85
CA ARG A 131 -9.36 -4.92 9.49
C ARG A 131 -9.26 -6.33 8.94
N LEU A 132 -8.90 -7.27 9.79
CA LEU A 132 -8.95 -8.69 9.51
C LEU A 132 -10.40 -9.18 9.57
N ASP A 133 -10.94 -9.66 8.46
CA ASP A 133 -12.31 -10.19 8.39
C ASP A 133 -12.38 -11.67 8.69
N ARG A 134 -11.43 -12.46 8.18
CA ARG A 134 -11.42 -13.92 8.33
C ARG A 134 -9.99 -14.47 8.37
N GLN A 135 -9.84 -15.53 9.17
CA GLN A 135 -8.62 -16.33 9.24
C GLN A 135 -8.97 -17.80 9.30
N TYR A 136 -8.26 -18.61 8.53
CA TYR A 136 -8.47 -20.07 8.51
C TYR A 136 -7.18 -20.81 8.18
N SER A 137 -7.13 -22.09 8.58
CA SER A 137 -5.99 -22.96 8.28
C SER A 137 -6.07 -23.49 6.86
N ARG A 138 -4.93 -23.58 6.19
CA ARG A 138 -4.77 -24.22 4.89
C ARG A 138 -3.75 -25.34 4.99
N ALA A 139 -4.10 -26.54 4.49
CA ALA A 139 -3.23 -27.71 4.56
C ALA A 139 -2.16 -27.74 3.45
N ALA A 140 -2.39 -27.06 2.32
CA ALA A 140 -1.50 -27.03 1.18
C ALA A 140 -0.53 -25.85 1.24
N SER A 141 0.55 -25.92 0.46
CA SER A 141 1.47 -24.78 0.27
C SER A 141 0.73 -23.51 -0.16
N ALA A 142 1.12 -22.38 0.41
CA ALA A 142 0.59 -21.07 0.08
C ALA A 142 1.70 -20.16 -0.52
N ALA A 143 2.64 -20.76 -1.24
CA ALA A 143 3.77 -20.05 -1.85
C ALA A 143 3.35 -19.05 -2.94
N ASP A 144 2.13 -19.17 -3.43
CA ASP A 144 1.49 -18.27 -4.40
C ASP A 144 0.88 -17.01 -3.76
N LEU A 145 0.79 -16.97 -2.43
CA LEU A 145 0.21 -15.85 -1.70
C LEU A 145 1.28 -14.92 -1.12
N GLU A 146 0.94 -13.65 -1.04
CA GLU A 146 1.78 -12.65 -0.38
C GLU A 146 1.87 -12.96 1.13
N PRO A 147 3.07 -12.96 1.72
CA PRO A 147 3.20 -13.05 3.18
C PRO A 147 2.47 -11.92 3.88
N ASP A 148 1.72 -12.25 4.93
CA ASP A 148 1.05 -11.23 5.72
C ASP A 148 2.05 -10.41 6.54
N GLY A 149 1.82 -9.13 6.59
CA GLY A 149 2.60 -8.19 7.38
C GLY A 149 2.11 -6.77 7.17
N LEU A 150 2.31 -5.95 8.17
CA LEU A 150 2.11 -4.52 8.08
C LEU A 150 3.48 -3.85 7.98
N HIS A 151 3.81 -3.34 6.79
CA HIS A 151 5.12 -2.76 6.51
C HIS A 151 5.12 -1.25 6.79
N GLY A 152 6.19 -0.75 7.40
CA GLY A 152 6.50 0.67 7.36
C GLY A 152 6.98 1.10 5.96
N TYR A 153 6.92 2.39 5.65
CA TYR A 153 7.30 2.86 4.31
C TYR A 153 8.75 2.56 3.95
N GLU A 154 9.66 2.60 4.90
CA GLU A 154 11.08 2.25 4.68
C GLU A 154 11.26 0.76 4.34
N ALA A 155 10.46 -0.11 4.93
CA ALA A 155 10.47 -1.54 4.59
C ALA A 155 9.97 -1.76 3.16
N VAL A 156 8.96 -1.06 2.72
CA VAL A 156 8.46 -1.10 1.34
C VAL A 156 9.55 -0.63 0.36
N GLU A 157 10.24 0.46 0.66
CA GLU A 157 11.39 0.94 -0.13
C GLU A 157 12.48 -0.12 -0.26
N SER A 158 12.79 -0.80 0.85
CA SER A 158 13.79 -1.86 0.87
C SER A 158 13.38 -3.09 0.05
N ILE A 159 12.13 -3.50 0.15
CA ILE A 159 11.57 -4.61 -0.64
C ILE A 159 11.68 -4.29 -2.13
N LEU A 160 11.22 -3.12 -2.54
CA LEU A 160 11.21 -2.73 -3.94
C LEU A 160 12.62 -2.50 -4.47
N THR A 161 13.52 -1.93 -3.67
CA THR A 161 14.93 -1.76 -4.01
C THR A 161 15.61 -3.11 -4.31
N LYS A 162 15.41 -4.11 -3.46
CA LYS A 162 15.95 -5.45 -3.68
C LYS A 162 15.43 -6.10 -4.96
N GLN A 163 14.18 -5.82 -5.31
CA GLN A 163 13.55 -6.36 -6.51
C GLN A 163 14.05 -5.68 -7.78
N LEU A 164 14.21 -4.35 -7.78
CA LEU A 164 14.53 -3.55 -8.95
C LEU A 164 16.02 -3.19 -9.11
N ASN A 165 16.77 -3.26 -8.02
CA ASN A 165 18.22 -3.10 -7.98
C ASN A 165 18.85 -4.32 -7.28
N PRO A 166 18.74 -5.54 -7.84
CA PRO A 166 19.37 -6.68 -7.24
C PRO A 166 20.90 -6.45 -7.17
N LYS A 167 21.50 -6.81 -6.04
CA LYS A 167 22.95 -6.87 -5.94
C LYS A 167 23.41 -8.10 -6.72
N ASP A 168 24.34 -7.90 -7.64
CA ASP A 168 25.03 -8.97 -8.37
C ASP A 168 25.75 -9.94 -7.41
#